data_facc8b693bb7e99adcc676cba2f48f11
#
_entry.id   facc8b693bb7e99adcc676cba2f48f11
#
_cell.length_a   1.000
_cell.length_b   1.000
_cell.length_c   1.000
_cell.angle_alpha   90.00
_cell.angle_beta   90.00
_cell.angle_gamma   90.00
#
_symmetry.space_group_name_H-M   'P 1'
#
loop_
_entity.id
_entity.type
_entity.pdbx_description
1 polymer ?
#
loop_
_entity_poly.entity_id
_entity_poly.type
_entity_poly.pdbx_seq_one_letter_code
_entity_poly.pdbx_strand_id
1 'polypeptide(L)'
;RWPMIPGIDFAGRVETSDNPAFKPGDLVVLNGWGTGETHLGAYAQKSRVKGDWLVPLPEGLDTRQAMAVGTAGFTAMLAVMALEDHGLSPDKGEVLVTGAAGGVGSVATAILANLGYEVAGVTGRPETESYLKDLGAARIVPREEINETVKRPLETETWAGCVDAVGGSMLARVLGQLKYGASVSAVGLA
;
A
#
# COMPACT_ATOMS: atom_id res chain seq x y z
N ARG A 1 17.83 4.03 -17.50
CA ARG A 1 19.25 3.71 -17.79
C ARG A 1 19.37 2.21 -18.01
N TRP A 2 19.90 1.78 -19.15
CA TRP A 2 20.07 0.38 -19.50
C TRP A 2 21.56 0.04 -19.65
N PRO A 3 22.03 -1.17 -19.23
CA PRO A 3 21.23 -2.22 -18.59
C PRO A 3 20.89 -1.90 -17.13
N MET A 4 19.75 -2.42 -16.63
CA MET A 4 19.25 -2.21 -15.28
C MET A 4 18.81 -3.53 -14.64
N ILE A 5 19.21 -3.80 -13.40
CA ILE A 5 18.67 -4.87 -12.58
C ILE A 5 17.39 -4.32 -11.91
N PRO A 6 16.23 -4.92 -12.11
CA PRO A 6 14.98 -4.46 -11.48
C PRO A 6 14.90 -4.85 -10.00
N GLY A 7 13.85 -4.40 -9.33
CA GLY A 7 13.52 -4.69 -7.94
C GLY A 7 13.71 -3.47 -7.04
N ILE A 8 12.60 -3.01 -6.46
CA ILE A 8 12.54 -1.80 -5.62
C ILE A 8 12.78 -2.09 -4.14
N ASP A 9 12.61 -3.34 -3.73
CA ASP A 9 12.70 -3.79 -2.35
C ASP A 9 13.70 -4.91 -2.21
N PHE A 10 14.48 -4.90 -1.14
CA PHE A 10 15.23 -6.08 -0.71
C PHE A 10 15.42 -6.16 0.80
N ALA A 11 15.63 -7.38 1.29
CA ALA A 11 16.12 -7.65 2.63
C ALA A 11 17.27 -8.66 2.54
N GLY A 12 18.23 -8.50 3.42
CA GLY A 12 19.40 -9.38 3.37
C GLY A 12 20.33 -9.21 4.55
N ARG A 13 21.46 -9.87 4.45
CA ARG A 13 22.53 -9.81 5.46
C ARG A 13 23.69 -8.98 4.91
N VAL A 14 24.17 -8.04 5.69
CA VAL A 14 25.34 -7.25 5.35
C VAL A 14 26.56 -8.18 5.24
N GLU A 15 27.25 -8.16 4.09
CA GLU A 15 28.47 -8.89 3.86
C GLU A 15 29.71 -8.06 4.24
N THR A 16 29.74 -6.80 3.79
CA THR A 16 30.77 -5.81 4.12
C THR A 16 30.13 -4.44 4.24
N SER A 17 30.68 -3.56 5.07
CA SER A 17 30.17 -2.18 5.21
C SER A 17 31.32 -1.21 5.48
N ASP A 18 31.27 -0.06 4.80
CA ASP A 18 32.07 1.12 5.11
C ASP A 18 31.27 2.12 5.97
N ASN A 19 29.97 1.89 6.20
CA ASN A 19 29.11 2.71 7.05
C ASN A 19 29.18 2.20 8.49
N PRO A 20 29.55 3.05 9.46
CA PRO A 20 29.72 2.63 10.87
C PRO A 20 28.43 2.18 11.54
N ALA A 21 27.25 2.52 10.98
CA ALA A 21 25.96 2.09 11.50
C ALA A 21 25.67 0.59 11.26
N PHE A 22 26.41 -0.05 10.35
CA PHE A 22 26.20 -1.45 9.96
C PHE A 22 27.48 -2.24 9.93
N LYS A 23 27.43 -3.50 10.37
CA LYS A 23 28.55 -4.44 10.37
C LYS A 23 28.16 -5.73 9.65
N PRO A 24 29.16 -6.52 9.19
CA PRO A 24 28.92 -7.83 8.66
C PRO A 24 28.07 -8.68 9.58
N GLY A 25 27.04 -9.32 9.02
CA GLY A 25 26.09 -10.14 9.75
C GLY A 25 24.77 -9.45 10.08
N ASP A 26 24.69 -8.13 10.08
CA ASP A 26 23.44 -7.40 10.37
C ASP A 26 22.39 -7.73 9.31
N LEU A 27 21.13 -7.89 9.77
CA LEU A 27 19.96 -8.03 8.90
C LEU A 27 19.37 -6.67 8.61
N VAL A 28 19.13 -6.38 7.33
CA VAL A 28 18.71 -5.06 6.86
C VAL A 28 17.60 -5.16 5.83
N VAL A 29 16.83 -4.09 5.72
CA VAL A 29 15.78 -3.89 4.71
C VAL A 29 16.04 -2.60 3.96
N LEU A 30 15.71 -2.58 2.67
CA LEU A 30 15.64 -1.38 1.84
C LEU A 30 14.34 -1.37 1.06
N ASN A 31 13.66 -0.23 1.06
CA ASN A 31 12.48 0.02 0.23
C ASN A 31 12.69 1.33 -0.54
N GLY A 32 12.46 1.31 -1.84
CA GLY A 32 12.49 2.52 -2.67
C GLY A 32 13.89 3.01 -3.06
N TRP A 33 14.17 4.30 -2.82
CA TRP A 33 15.43 4.99 -3.16
C TRP A 33 15.82 4.93 -4.64
N GLY A 34 14.85 4.67 -5.53
CA GLY A 34 15.08 4.52 -6.96
C GLY A 34 15.82 3.23 -7.34
N THR A 35 15.87 2.24 -6.46
CA THR A 35 16.42 0.92 -6.79
C THR A 35 15.55 0.24 -7.84
N GLY A 36 16.18 -0.30 -8.88
CA GLY A 36 15.50 -0.84 -10.05
C GLY A 36 15.12 0.19 -11.12
N GLU A 37 15.35 1.50 -10.86
CA GLU A 37 15.02 2.60 -11.78
C GLU A 37 16.25 3.45 -12.11
N THR A 38 16.84 4.09 -11.10
CA THR A 38 18.04 4.94 -11.21
C THR A 38 19.28 4.29 -10.63
N HIS A 39 19.08 3.33 -9.71
CA HIS A 39 20.10 2.47 -9.12
C HIS A 39 19.79 1.01 -9.43
N LEU A 40 20.84 0.17 -9.49
CA LEU A 40 20.66 -1.27 -9.66
C LEU A 40 19.75 -1.82 -8.56
N GLY A 41 18.77 -2.61 -8.95
CA GLY A 41 17.73 -3.14 -8.06
C GLY A 41 18.11 -4.45 -7.36
N ALA A 42 17.11 -5.05 -6.76
CA ALA A 42 17.23 -6.13 -5.79
C ALA A 42 17.16 -7.54 -6.38
N TYR A 43 16.83 -7.71 -7.65
CA TYR A 43 16.76 -9.03 -8.27
C TYR A 43 18.15 -9.57 -8.56
N ALA A 44 18.95 -9.70 -7.50
CA ALA A 44 20.31 -10.19 -7.49
C ALA A 44 20.63 -10.88 -6.17
N GLN A 45 21.59 -11.78 -6.19
CA GLN A 45 22.07 -12.48 -4.97
C GLN A 45 22.81 -11.53 -4.02
N LYS A 46 23.42 -10.46 -4.56
CA LYS A 46 24.14 -9.44 -3.81
C LYS A 46 23.86 -8.08 -4.44
N SER A 47 23.73 -7.06 -3.60
CA SER A 47 23.55 -5.69 -4.02
C SER A 47 24.45 -4.76 -3.23
N ARG A 48 24.98 -3.71 -3.88
CA ARG A 48 25.74 -2.65 -3.24
C ARG A 48 24.90 -1.39 -3.19
N VAL A 49 24.66 -0.89 -2.00
CA VAL A 49 23.80 0.26 -1.75
C VAL A 49 24.45 1.23 -0.78
N LYS A 50 23.91 2.44 -0.67
CA LYS A 50 24.30 3.37 0.38
C LYS A 50 23.77 2.88 1.73
N GLY A 51 24.61 2.93 2.76
CA GLY A 51 24.21 2.52 4.11
C GLY A 51 23.04 3.34 4.65
N ASP A 52 22.97 4.63 4.33
CA ASP A 52 21.91 5.54 4.76
C ASP A 52 20.52 5.18 4.19
N TRP A 53 20.44 4.30 3.22
CA TRP A 53 19.17 3.78 2.68
C TRP A 53 18.65 2.56 3.43
N LEU A 54 19.50 1.97 4.25
CA LEU A 54 19.18 0.74 4.95
C LEU A 54 18.49 1.02 6.28
N VAL A 55 17.58 0.14 6.63
CA VAL A 55 16.96 0.08 7.95
C VAL A 55 17.29 -1.29 8.55
N PRO A 56 17.65 -1.37 9.83
CA PRO A 56 17.75 -2.66 10.51
C PRO A 56 16.45 -3.44 10.37
N LEU A 57 16.55 -4.75 10.09
CA LEU A 57 15.36 -5.60 10.05
C LEU A 57 14.70 -5.59 11.44
N PRO A 58 13.40 -5.24 11.54
CA PRO A 58 12.70 -5.22 12.82
C PRO A 58 12.73 -6.59 13.52
N GLU A 59 12.82 -6.59 14.83
CA GLU A 59 12.74 -7.80 15.64
C GLU A 59 11.39 -8.51 15.41
N GLY A 60 11.42 -9.83 15.32
CA GLY A 60 10.24 -10.65 15.06
C GLY A 60 9.92 -10.86 13.58
N LEU A 61 10.61 -10.18 12.65
CA LEU A 61 10.48 -10.40 11.21
C LEU A 61 11.70 -11.14 10.65
N ASP A 62 11.46 -12.03 9.71
CA ASP A 62 12.50 -12.57 8.84
C ASP A 62 12.57 -11.78 7.50
N THR A 63 13.61 -12.04 6.71
CA THR A 63 13.81 -11.34 5.42
C THR A 63 12.71 -11.63 4.42
N ARG A 64 12.08 -12.81 4.46
CA ARG A 64 10.96 -13.18 3.59
C ARG A 64 9.70 -12.40 3.96
N GLN A 65 9.41 -12.30 5.24
CA GLN A 65 8.28 -11.52 5.75
C GLN A 65 8.45 -10.03 5.43
N ALA A 66 9.65 -9.48 5.61
CA ALA A 66 9.95 -8.10 5.23
C ALA A 66 9.71 -7.84 3.74
N MET A 67 10.06 -8.80 2.87
CA MET A 67 9.80 -8.68 1.43
C MET A 67 8.33 -8.90 1.06
N ALA A 68 7.57 -9.65 1.85
CA ALA A 68 6.12 -9.76 1.69
C ALA A 68 5.41 -8.43 2.01
N VAL A 69 5.91 -7.68 2.98
CA VAL A 69 5.46 -6.31 3.27
C VAL A 69 5.88 -5.37 2.13
N GLY A 70 7.17 -5.25 1.85
CA GLY A 70 7.74 -4.46 0.76
C GLY A 70 7.26 -3.01 0.70
N THR A 71 7.49 -2.37 -0.43
CA THR A 71 6.97 -1.01 -0.71
C THR A 71 5.45 -0.96 -0.65
N ALA A 72 4.75 -2.01 -1.08
CA ALA A 72 3.29 -2.04 -1.07
C ALA A 72 2.71 -1.96 0.35
N GLY A 73 3.24 -2.75 1.28
CA GLY A 73 2.80 -2.73 2.68
C GLY A 73 3.20 -1.44 3.39
N PHE A 74 4.39 -0.94 3.13
CA PHE A 74 4.84 0.36 3.64
C PHE A 74 3.90 1.49 3.18
N THR A 75 3.55 1.52 1.89
CA THR A 75 2.62 2.50 1.31
C THR A 75 1.23 2.38 1.92
N ALA A 76 0.71 1.15 2.09
CA ALA A 76 -0.58 0.90 2.70
C ALA A 76 -0.64 1.45 4.14
N MET A 77 0.40 1.22 4.94
CA MET A 77 0.48 1.72 6.30
C MET A 77 0.50 3.24 6.36
N LEU A 78 1.33 3.90 5.53
CA LEU A 78 1.34 5.36 5.44
C LEU A 78 -0.01 5.93 5.00
N ALA A 79 -0.70 5.25 4.08
CA ALA A 79 -2.02 5.66 3.62
C ALA A 79 -3.06 5.63 4.75
N VAL A 80 -3.06 4.57 5.55
CA VAL A 80 -3.97 4.45 6.70
C VAL A 80 -3.64 5.49 7.77
N MET A 81 -2.37 5.63 8.15
CA MET A 81 -1.93 6.64 9.12
C MET A 81 -2.34 8.05 8.70
N ALA A 82 -2.17 8.41 7.42
CA ALA A 82 -2.56 9.71 6.90
C ALA A 82 -4.07 9.95 7.01
N LEU A 83 -4.90 8.93 6.81
CA LEU A 83 -6.34 9.05 7.00
C LEU A 83 -6.69 9.25 8.48
N GLU A 84 -6.04 8.53 9.40
CA GLU A 84 -6.23 8.69 10.85
C GLU A 84 -5.78 10.08 11.32
N ASP A 85 -4.64 10.57 10.84
CA ASP A 85 -4.14 11.94 11.13
C ASP A 85 -5.11 13.02 10.65
N HIS A 86 -5.89 12.74 9.59
CA HIS A 86 -6.98 13.60 9.11
C HIS A 86 -8.32 13.30 9.78
N GLY A 87 -8.32 12.55 10.86
CA GLY A 87 -9.45 12.34 11.74
C GLY A 87 -10.36 11.17 11.35
N LEU A 88 -9.92 10.23 10.47
CA LEU A 88 -10.66 8.99 10.27
C LEU A 88 -10.66 8.16 11.57
N SER A 89 -11.81 7.58 11.91
CA SER A 89 -11.97 6.66 13.05
C SER A 89 -13.06 5.62 12.72
N PRO A 90 -13.05 4.44 13.38
CA PRO A 90 -13.96 3.34 13.05
C PRO A 90 -15.46 3.67 13.15
N ASP A 91 -15.84 4.63 14.00
CA ASP A 91 -17.21 5.07 14.20
C ASP A 91 -17.77 5.98 13.08
N LYS A 92 -16.92 6.43 12.14
CA LYS A 92 -17.36 7.33 11.07
C LYS A 92 -18.03 6.62 9.89
N GLY A 93 -17.90 5.30 9.79
CA GLY A 93 -18.53 4.46 8.78
C GLY A 93 -17.54 3.77 7.85
N GLU A 94 -18.03 3.29 6.71
CA GLU A 94 -17.25 2.47 5.77
C GLU A 94 -16.06 3.24 5.16
N VAL A 95 -14.94 2.54 5.08
CA VAL A 95 -13.73 2.98 4.37
C VAL A 95 -13.59 2.21 3.07
N LEU A 96 -13.49 2.92 1.95
CA LEU A 96 -13.30 2.32 0.65
C LEU A 96 -11.83 2.02 0.39
N VAL A 97 -11.56 0.86 -0.20
CA VAL A 97 -10.22 0.52 -0.71
C VAL A 97 -10.36 0.19 -2.19
N THR A 98 -9.82 1.05 -3.08
CA THR A 98 -9.80 0.75 -4.51
C THR A 98 -8.60 -0.13 -4.86
N GLY A 99 -8.74 -0.94 -5.91
CA GLY A 99 -7.70 -1.91 -6.26
C GLY A 99 -7.39 -2.88 -5.11
N ALA A 100 -8.41 -3.24 -4.34
CA ALA A 100 -8.29 -3.98 -3.08
C ALA A 100 -7.54 -5.31 -3.20
N ALA A 101 -7.61 -5.99 -4.34
CA ALA A 101 -6.89 -7.24 -4.59
C ALA A 101 -5.45 -7.05 -5.09
N GLY A 102 -4.94 -5.82 -5.14
CA GLY A 102 -3.54 -5.50 -5.46
C GLY A 102 -2.64 -5.50 -4.23
N GLY A 103 -1.34 -5.25 -4.42
CA GLY A 103 -0.36 -5.25 -3.32
C GLY A 103 -0.70 -4.26 -2.22
N VAL A 104 -0.89 -2.98 -2.55
CA VAL A 104 -1.26 -1.93 -1.58
C VAL A 104 -2.67 -2.18 -1.03
N GLY A 105 -3.64 -2.43 -1.91
CA GLY A 105 -5.05 -2.56 -1.53
C GLY A 105 -5.30 -3.72 -0.57
N SER A 106 -4.68 -4.88 -0.79
CA SER A 106 -4.86 -6.05 0.08
C SER A 106 -4.28 -5.82 1.48
N VAL A 107 -3.11 -5.20 1.57
CA VAL A 107 -2.52 -4.86 2.87
C VAL A 107 -3.31 -3.75 3.57
N ALA A 108 -3.77 -2.72 2.83
CA ALA A 108 -4.63 -1.68 3.39
C ALA A 108 -5.94 -2.25 3.95
N THR A 109 -6.57 -3.19 3.21
CA THR A 109 -7.77 -3.90 3.68
C THR A 109 -7.50 -4.62 5.00
N ALA A 110 -6.41 -5.38 5.08
CA ALA A 110 -6.06 -6.12 6.28
C ALA A 110 -5.74 -5.20 7.48
N ILE A 111 -5.00 -4.12 7.25
CA ILE A 111 -4.67 -3.14 8.31
C ILE A 111 -5.95 -2.49 8.83
N LEU A 112 -6.79 -1.94 7.96
CA LEU A 112 -8.03 -1.27 8.34
C LEU A 112 -8.97 -2.22 9.09
N ALA A 113 -9.18 -3.43 8.58
CA ALA A 113 -10.02 -4.43 9.25
C ALA A 113 -9.49 -4.79 10.65
N ASN A 114 -8.16 -4.94 10.79
CA ASN A 114 -7.53 -5.26 12.07
C ASN A 114 -7.61 -4.11 13.08
N LEU A 115 -7.69 -2.86 12.59
CA LEU A 115 -7.93 -1.66 13.41
C LEU A 115 -9.41 -1.43 13.74
N GLY A 116 -10.32 -2.30 13.27
CA GLY A 116 -11.74 -2.25 13.56
C GLY A 116 -12.57 -1.38 12.62
N TYR A 117 -12.03 -0.99 11.46
CA TYR A 117 -12.80 -0.29 10.43
C TYR A 117 -13.69 -1.24 9.64
N GLU A 118 -14.83 -0.76 9.20
CA GLU A 118 -15.69 -1.41 8.23
C GLU A 118 -15.15 -1.14 6.81
N VAL A 119 -14.64 -2.17 6.14
CA VAL A 119 -13.91 -2.01 4.88
C VAL A 119 -14.74 -2.47 3.69
N ALA A 120 -14.93 -1.58 2.71
CA ALA A 120 -15.48 -1.90 1.39
C ALA A 120 -14.35 -2.04 0.38
N GLY A 121 -14.10 -3.27 -0.11
CA GLY A 121 -13.04 -3.56 -1.08
C GLY A 121 -13.53 -3.53 -2.52
N VAL A 122 -12.94 -2.69 -3.36
CA VAL A 122 -13.27 -2.63 -4.80
C VAL A 122 -12.41 -3.59 -5.60
N THR A 123 -13.04 -4.49 -6.33
CA THR A 123 -12.36 -5.39 -7.27
C THR A 123 -13.16 -5.56 -8.57
N GLY A 124 -12.45 -5.72 -9.68
CA GLY A 124 -13.01 -6.15 -10.97
C GLY A 124 -12.77 -7.64 -11.25
N ARG A 125 -12.33 -8.40 -10.24
CA ARG A 125 -12.02 -9.82 -10.33
C ARG A 125 -12.84 -10.62 -9.32
N PRO A 126 -14.00 -11.16 -9.69
CA PRO A 126 -14.89 -11.90 -8.77
C PRO A 126 -14.18 -13.04 -8.03
N GLU A 127 -13.20 -13.69 -8.67
CA GLU A 127 -12.41 -14.77 -8.07
C GLU A 127 -11.57 -14.31 -6.85
N THR A 128 -11.40 -13.00 -6.64
CA THR A 128 -10.68 -12.46 -5.48
C THR A 128 -11.57 -12.12 -4.29
N GLU A 129 -12.88 -12.29 -4.39
CA GLU A 129 -13.82 -11.93 -3.32
C GLU A 129 -13.57 -12.69 -2.01
N SER A 130 -13.38 -14.01 -2.08
CA SER A 130 -13.08 -14.81 -0.89
C SER A 130 -11.80 -14.36 -0.21
N TYR A 131 -10.76 -14.11 -0.99
CA TYR A 131 -9.49 -13.59 -0.50
C TYR A 131 -9.66 -12.24 0.23
N LEU A 132 -10.44 -11.32 -0.33
CA LEU A 132 -10.68 -10.03 0.30
C LEU A 132 -11.50 -10.16 1.59
N LYS A 133 -12.48 -11.07 1.63
CA LYS A 133 -13.23 -11.37 2.85
C LYS A 133 -12.35 -12.00 3.93
N ASP A 134 -11.44 -12.88 3.55
CA ASP A 134 -10.45 -13.47 4.47
C ASP A 134 -9.50 -12.43 5.05
N LEU A 135 -9.22 -11.36 4.30
CA LEU A 135 -8.46 -10.20 4.80
C LEU A 135 -9.28 -9.25 5.69
N GLY A 136 -10.59 -9.49 5.81
CA GLY A 136 -11.48 -8.72 6.67
C GLY A 136 -12.32 -7.66 5.96
N ALA A 137 -12.42 -7.69 4.62
CA ALA A 137 -13.37 -6.82 3.93
C ALA A 137 -14.81 -7.20 4.32
N ALA A 138 -15.55 -6.24 4.88
CA ALA A 138 -16.95 -6.40 5.26
C ALA A 138 -17.86 -6.48 4.02
N ARG A 139 -17.50 -5.75 2.96
CA ARG A 139 -18.26 -5.68 1.72
C ARG A 139 -17.32 -5.66 0.50
N ILE A 140 -17.79 -6.29 -0.57
CA ILE A 140 -17.13 -6.22 -1.88
C ILE A 140 -17.96 -5.30 -2.78
N VAL A 141 -17.28 -4.37 -3.43
CA VAL A 141 -17.87 -3.44 -4.39
C VAL A 141 -17.36 -3.80 -5.79
N PRO A 142 -18.23 -4.14 -6.72
CA PRO A 142 -17.84 -4.35 -8.11
C PRO A 142 -17.17 -3.09 -8.69
N ARG A 143 -16.07 -3.29 -9.41
CA ARG A 143 -15.32 -2.19 -10.04
C ARG A 143 -16.22 -1.31 -10.91
N GLU A 144 -17.18 -1.89 -11.59
CA GLU A 144 -18.11 -1.22 -12.50
C GLU A 144 -18.94 -0.17 -11.77
N GLU A 145 -19.33 -0.43 -10.51
CA GLU A 145 -20.12 0.51 -9.71
C GLU A 145 -19.37 1.81 -9.41
N ILE A 146 -18.05 1.75 -9.26
CA ILE A 146 -17.20 2.91 -8.94
C ILE A 146 -16.59 3.52 -10.21
N ASN A 147 -16.46 2.76 -11.29
CA ASN A 147 -15.81 3.24 -12.52
C ASN A 147 -16.79 3.85 -13.53
N GLU A 148 -18.07 4.03 -13.17
CA GLU A 148 -19.03 4.73 -14.04
C GLU A 148 -18.70 6.23 -14.15
N THR A 149 -19.07 6.79 -15.31
CA THR A 149 -18.88 8.23 -15.54
C THR A 149 -19.67 9.07 -14.53
N VAL A 150 -18.99 9.99 -13.89
CA VAL A 150 -19.61 10.93 -12.94
C VAL A 150 -20.62 11.82 -13.68
N LYS A 151 -21.88 11.75 -13.26
CA LYS A 151 -22.97 12.55 -13.83
C LYS A 151 -23.19 13.87 -13.07
N ARG A 152 -22.72 13.94 -11.84
CA ARG A 152 -22.87 15.10 -10.94
C ARG A 152 -21.57 15.31 -10.17
N PRO A 153 -21.18 16.54 -9.87
CA PRO A 153 -19.98 16.84 -9.08
C PRO A 153 -20.01 16.25 -7.66
N LEU A 154 -21.22 16.15 -7.08
CA LEU A 154 -21.45 15.53 -5.78
C LEU A 154 -22.51 14.44 -5.92
N GLU A 155 -22.23 13.28 -5.37
CA GLU A 155 -23.13 12.14 -5.24
C GLU A 155 -23.58 11.99 -3.77
N THR A 156 -24.24 10.89 -3.44
CA THR A 156 -24.60 10.60 -2.05
C THR A 156 -23.34 10.36 -1.22
N GLU A 157 -23.22 11.02 -0.10
CA GLU A 157 -22.15 10.81 0.87
C GLU A 157 -22.18 9.37 1.40
N THR A 158 -21.15 8.60 1.07
CA THR A 158 -21.09 7.17 1.38
C THR A 158 -19.85 6.83 2.22
N TRP A 159 -18.68 7.29 1.81
CA TRP A 159 -17.41 6.83 2.34
C TRP A 159 -16.86 7.74 3.43
N ALA A 160 -16.49 7.16 4.56
CA ALA A 160 -15.83 7.88 5.67
C ALA A 160 -14.35 8.17 5.36
N GLY A 161 -13.77 7.46 4.41
CA GLY A 161 -12.42 7.64 3.92
C GLY A 161 -12.14 6.69 2.77
N CYS A 162 -11.02 6.89 2.08
CA CYS A 162 -10.60 5.98 1.01
C CYS A 162 -9.09 5.83 0.95
N VAL A 163 -8.63 4.59 0.79
CA VAL A 163 -7.30 4.30 0.27
C VAL A 163 -7.43 4.01 -1.22
N ASP A 164 -6.99 4.94 -2.06
CA ASP A 164 -7.10 4.80 -3.50
C ASP A 164 -5.78 4.31 -4.12
N ALA A 165 -5.75 3.04 -4.52
CA ALA A 165 -4.60 2.41 -5.18
C ALA A 165 -4.76 2.32 -6.71
N VAL A 166 -5.71 3.04 -7.30
CA VAL A 166 -5.97 3.03 -8.75
C VAL A 166 -5.76 4.41 -9.37
N GLY A 167 -6.49 5.43 -8.91
CA GLY A 167 -6.44 6.77 -9.51
C GLY A 167 -7.49 6.99 -10.61
N GLY A 168 -7.22 7.94 -11.49
CA GLY A 168 -8.01 8.21 -12.69
C GLY A 168 -9.49 8.54 -12.43
N SER A 169 -10.37 8.03 -13.29
CA SER A 169 -11.82 8.25 -13.21
C SER A 169 -12.43 7.70 -11.93
N MET A 170 -11.87 6.62 -11.39
CA MET A 170 -12.33 6.02 -10.14
C MET A 170 -12.10 6.96 -8.96
N LEU A 171 -10.91 7.53 -8.83
CA LEU A 171 -10.62 8.55 -7.81
C LEU A 171 -11.55 9.75 -7.93
N ALA A 172 -11.77 10.24 -9.14
CA ALA A 172 -12.66 11.37 -9.37
C ALA A 172 -14.09 11.10 -8.86
N ARG A 173 -14.61 9.89 -9.05
CA ARG A 173 -15.92 9.51 -8.53
C ARG A 173 -15.93 9.34 -7.03
N VAL A 174 -14.92 8.70 -6.46
CA VAL A 174 -14.79 8.51 -5.00
C VAL A 174 -14.83 9.86 -4.28
N LEU A 175 -14.12 10.88 -4.81
CA LEU A 175 -14.15 12.23 -4.25
C LEU A 175 -15.56 12.82 -4.17
N GLY A 176 -16.43 12.52 -5.15
CA GLY A 176 -17.84 12.95 -5.14
C GLY A 176 -18.73 12.19 -4.16
N GLN A 177 -18.27 11.07 -3.62
CA GLN A 177 -19.01 10.18 -2.70
C GLN A 177 -18.48 10.23 -1.27
N LEU A 178 -17.47 11.04 -0.97
CA LEU A 178 -16.95 11.18 0.38
C LEU A 178 -17.96 11.90 1.28
N LYS A 179 -18.04 11.48 2.52
CA LYS A 179 -18.73 12.21 3.57
C LYS A 179 -18.04 13.56 3.81
N TYR A 180 -18.79 14.53 4.29
CA TYR A 180 -18.21 15.84 4.64
C TYR A 180 -17.04 15.70 5.61
N GLY A 181 -15.91 16.31 5.26
CA GLY A 181 -14.68 16.25 6.06
C GLY A 181 -13.87 14.95 5.93
N ALA A 182 -14.33 13.99 5.11
CA ALA A 182 -13.57 12.78 4.83
C ALA A 182 -12.41 13.02 3.85
N SER A 183 -11.43 12.13 3.85
CA SER A 183 -10.21 12.25 3.06
C SER A 183 -9.94 11.01 2.21
N VAL A 184 -9.16 11.19 1.15
CA VAL A 184 -8.59 10.09 0.35
C VAL A 184 -7.08 10.09 0.48
N SER A 185 -6.50 8.93 0.74
CA SER A 185 -5.08 8.70 0.54
C SER A 185 -4.87 8.18 -0.88
N ALA A 186 -4.49 9.09 -1.78
CA ALA A 186 -4.31 8.81 -3.20
C ALA A 186 -2.89 8.30 -3.46
N VAL A 187 -2.74 7.00 -3.69
CA VAL A 187 -1.45 6.33 -3.95
C VAL A 187 -1.38 5.71 -5.35
N GLY A 188 -2.51 5.58 -6.04
CA GLY A 188 -2.60 5.09 -7.41
C GLY A 188 -2.32 6.16 -8.45
N LEU A 189 -1.68 5.78 -9.56
CA LEU A 189 -1.31 6.66 -10.68
C LEU A 189 -1.79 6.12 -12.04
N ALA A 190 -2.83 5.28 -12.07
CA ALA A 190 -3.36 4.70 -13.31
C ALA A 190 -4.21 5.68 -14.12
#